data_35aefa2a5c90f1f4d616856be7603daa
#
_entry.id   35aefa2a5c90f1f4d616856be7603daa
#
_cell.length_a   1.000
_cell.length_b   1.000
_cell.length_c   1.000
_cell.angle_alpha   90.00
_cell.angle_beta   90.00
_cell.angle_gamma   90.00
#
_symmetry.space_group_name_H-M   'P 1'
#
loop_
_entity.id
_entity.type
_entity.pdbx_description
1 polymer ?
#
loop_
_entity_poly.entity_id
_entity_poly.type
_entity_poly.pdbx_seq_one_letter_code
_entity_poly.pdbx_strand_id
1 'polypeptide(L)'
;AEAQRLAADGPTFIAPFDDPRVIAGQGTIGLEMIQQDAGLDRVFVPVGGGGLAAGIAVLIKQLMPDVAVIGVEHEESACLAAALAAAEPVTLERVGLFAEGVAVRRVGEETFRLCSALLDDVVTVSSDETSAAVRDLFEDLRAVPEPSGAIALAGLKKYVAAHRTTGERLACVLSGANLNFHQLRYISERSEIGEQREAILGVTIPEVQGEFLSFASVLGGRAVTEFNYRVSASAAP
;
A
#
# COMPACT_ATOMS: atom_id res chain seq x y z
N ALA A 1 -14.44 15.73 -12.24
CA ALA A 1 -15.01 16.99 -12.79
C ALA A 1 -15.04 16.96 -14.33
N GLU A 2 -13.91 16.86 -15.05
CA GLU A 2 -13.87 16.92 -16.52
C GLU A 2 -14.62 15.74 -17.17
N ALA A 3 -14.42 14.51 -16.72
CA ALA A 3 -15.14 13.34 -17.22
C ALA A 3 -16.66 13.45 -17.00
N GLN A 4 -17.09 14.02 -15.86
CA GLN A 4 -18.51 14.28 -15.60
C GLN A 4 -19.09 15.38 -16.50
N ARG A 5 -18.30 16.42 -16.81
CA ARG A 5 -18.66 17.46 -17.76
C ARG A 5 -18.87 16.87 -19.17
N LEU A 6 -17.92 16.02 -19.62
CA LEU A 6 -18.04 15.35 -20.92
C LEU A 6 -19.22 14.39 -21.01
N ALA A 7 -19.58 13.75 -19.88
CA ALA A 7 -20.73 12.86 -19.82
C ALA A 7 -22.08 13.57 -20.06
N ALA A 8 -22.16 14.87 -19.81
CA ALA A 8 -23.36 15.66 -20.11
C ALA A 8 -23.66 15.73 -21.61
N ASP A 9 -22.67 15.53 -22.48
CA ASP A 9 -22.76 15.65 -23.93
C ASP A 9 -22.90 14.27 -24.64
N GLY A 10 -23.21 13.19 -23.91
CA GLY A 10 -23.55 11.88 -24.49
C GLY A 10 -22.78 10.66 -23.98
N PRO A 11 -21.45 10.70 -23.69
CA PRO A 11 -20.76 9.54 -23.12
C PRO A 11 -21.28 9.19 -21.72
N THR A 12 -21.36 7.90 -21.41
CA THR A 12 -21.74 7.46 -20.06
C THR A 12 -20.55 7.58 -19.10
N PHE A 13 -20.70 8.32 -18.01
CA PHE A 13 -19.72 8.35 -16.93
C PHE A 13 -19.84 7.07 -16.08
N ILE A 14 -18.73 6.35 -15.92
CA ILE A 14 -18.63 5.23 -15.01
C ILE A 14 -17.74 5.69 -13.85
N ALA A 15 -18.27 5.69 -12.63
CA ALA A 15 -17.51 6.05 -11.44
C ALA A 15 -16.38 5.02 -11.22
N PRO A 16 -15.16 5.46 -10.83
CA PRO A 16 -14.03 4.55 -10.67
C PRO A 16 -14.20 3.60 -9.47
N PHE A 17 -14.99 3.93 -8.48
CA PHE A 17 -15.19 3.11 -7.27
C PHE A 17 -16.54 3.35 -6.57
N ASP A 18 -17.06 4.57 -6.57
CA ASP A 18 -18.25 4.95 -5.77
C ASP A 18 -19.55 4.85 -6.61
N ASP A 19 -19.84 3.64 -7.05
CA ASP A 19 -21.08 3.27 -7.75
C ASP A 19 -21.46 1.83 -7.33
N PRO A 20 -22.71 1.57 -6.91
CA PRO A 20 -23.14 0.24 -6.47
C PRO A 20 -22.88 -0.87 -7.49
N ARG A 21 -22.95 -0.57 -8.79
CA ARG A 21 -22.68 -1.54 -9.87
C ARG A 21 -21.20 -1.87 -9.97
N VAL A 22 -20.32 -0.86 -9.80
CA VAL A 22 -18.87 -1.06 -9.75
C VAL A 22 -18.50 -1.87 -8.51
N ILE A 23 -19.03 -1.51 -7.35
CA ILE A 23 -18.82 -2.25 -6.09
C ILE A 23 -19.28 -3.70 -6.23
N ALA A 24 -20.46 -3.95 -6.79
CA ALA A 24 -20.97 -5.31 -7.03
C ALA A 24 -20.05 -6.12 -7.97
N GLY A 25 -19.51 -5.48 -9.01
CA GLY A 25 -18.53 -6.08 -9.90
C GLY A 25 -17.26 -6.52 -9.18
N GLN A 26 -16.76 -5.70 -8.25
CA GLN A 26 -15.59 -6.06 -7.43
C GLN A 26 -15.88 -7.22 -6.47
N GLY A 27 -17.11 -7.39 -6.04
CA GLY A 27 -17.54 -8.51 -5.20
C GLY A 27 -17.29 -9.88 -5.84
N THR A 28 -17.25 -9.99 -7.17
CA THR A 28 -16.95 -11.26 -7.87
C THR A 28 -15.59 -11.85 -7.48
N ILE A 29 -14.61 -11.01 -7.12
CA ILE A 29 -13.32 -11.46 -6.60
C ILE A 29 -13.49 -12.24 -5.30
N GLY A 30 -14.30 -11.72 -4.37
CA GLY A 30 -14.63 -12.42 -3.13
C GLY A 30 -15.31 -13.78 -3.39
N LEU A 31 -16.20 -13.86 -4.39
CA LEU A 31 -16.83 -15.11 -4.78
C LEU A 31 -15.82 -16.13 -5.29
N GLU A 32 -14.92 -15.71 -6.17
CA GLU A 32 -13.87 -16.59 -6.71
C GLU A 32 -12.91 -17.06 -5.61
N MET A 33 -12.54 -16.19 -4.66
CA MET A 33 -11.72 -16.56 -3.51
C MET A 33 -12.37 -17.68 -2.67
N ILE A 34 -13.65 -17.51 -2.32
CA ILE A 34 -14.39 -18.52 -1.53
C ILE A 34 -14.53 -19.83 -2.30
N GLN A 35 -14.74 -19.78 -3.62
CA GLN A 35 -14.83 -20.98 -4.45
C GLN A 35 -13.49 -21.73 -4.53
N GLN A 36 -12.38 -21.02 -4.51
CA GLN A 36 -11.04 -21.63 -4.53
C GLN A 36 -10.64 -22.17 -3.15
N ASP A 37 -10.99 -21.45 -2.10
CA ASP A 37 -10.67 -21.84 -0.73
C ASP A 37 -11.75 -21.36 0.26
N ALA A 38 -12.62 -22.27 0.65
CA ALA A 38 -13.66 -22.01 1.66
C ALA A 38 -13.15 -22.03 3.11
N GLY A 39 -11.87 -22.30 3.33
CA GLY A 39 -11.28 -22.37 4.67
C GLY A 39 -10.49 -21.13 5.06
N LEU A 40 -10.70 -20.00 4.40
CA LEU A 40 -10.03 -18.73 4.72
C LEU A 40 -10.47 -18.20 6.09
N ASP A 41 -9.51 -17.71 6.86
CA ASP A 41 -9.76 -17.00 8.12
C ASP A 41 -9.73 -15.48 7.92
N ARG A 42 -8.83 -14.98 7.04
CA ARG A 42 -8.70 -13.54 6.78
C ARG A 42 -8.36 -13.25 5.32
N VAL A 43 -8.87 -12.12 4.84
CA VAL A 43 -8.60 -11.58 3.50
C VAL A 43 -8.11 -10.14 3.61
N PHE A 44 -6.95 -9.84 3.02
CA PHE A 44 -6.36 -8.52 2.97
C PHE A 44 -6.60 -7.89 1.60
N VAL A 45 -7.16 -6.68 1.59
CA VAL A 45 -7.62 -6.01 0.37
C VAL A 45 -7.05 -4.60 0.27
N PRO A 46 -6.41 -4.21 -0.85
CA PRO A 46 -5.91 -2.86 -1.02
C PRO A 46 -7.07 -1.85 -1.09
N VAL A 47 -6.87 -0.70 -0.45
CA VAL A 47 -7.87 0.37 -0.39
C VAL A 47 -7.30 1.67 -0.97
N GLY A 48 -7.96 2.18 -2.01
CA GLY A 48 -7.88 3.55 -2.46
C GLY A 48 -9.23 4.24 -2.24
N GLY A 49 -10.08 4.30 -3.26
CA GLY A 49 -11.45 4.82 -3.13
C GLY A 49 -12.46 3.90 -2.41
N GLY A 50 -12.05 2.68 -2.07
CA GLY A 50 -12.84 1.73 -1.28
C GLY A 50 -13.69 0.74 -2.09
N GLY A 51 -13.82 0.88 -3.41
CA GLY A 51 -14.74 0.05 -4.22
C GLY A 51 -14.42 -1.44 -4.18
N LEU A 52 -13.14 -1.80 -4.30
CA LEU A 52 -12.68 -3.19 -4.24
C LEU A 52 -12.94 -3.81 -2.86
N ALA A 53 -12.54 -3.11 -1.80
CA ALA A 53 -12.71 -3.58 -0.44
C ALA A 53 -14.19 -3.71 -0.05
N ALA A 54 -15.00 -2.71 -0.41
CA ALA A 54 -16.45 -2.74 -0.19
C ALA A 54 -17.10 -3.94 -0.89
N GLY A 55 -16.79 -4.17 -2.18
CA GLY A 55 -17.36 -5.28 -2.94
C GLY A 55 -17.02 -6.64 -2.37
N ILE A 56 -15.74 -6.88 -2.06
CA ILE A 56 -15.27 -8.12 -1.45
C ILE A 56 -15.90 -8.31 -0.07
N ALA A 57 -15.91 -7.26 0.77
CA ALA A 57 -16.47 -7.35 2.12
C ALA A 57 -17.97 -7.65 2.11
N VAL A 58 -18.75 -7.01 1.24
CA VAL A 58 -20.19 -7.30 1.10
C VAL A 58 -20.42 -8.78 0.82
N LEU A 59 -19.70 -9.34 -0.13
CA LEU A 59 -19.88 -10.74 -0.50
C LEU A 59 -19.40 -11.70 0.58
N ILE A 60 -18.19 -11.50 1.09
CA ILE A 60 -17.61 -12.37 2.13
C ILE A 60 -18.48 -12.34 3.38
N LYS A 61 -18.88 -11.18 3.88
CA LYS A 61 -19.71 -11.11 5.10
C LYS A 61 -21.11 -11.68 4.93
N GLN A 62 -21.63 -11.76 3.70
CA GLN A 62 -22.91 -12.41 3.41
C GLN A 62 -22.79 -13.94 3.39
N LEU A 63 -21.72 -14.49 2.84
CA LEU A 63 -21.57 -15.93 2.62
C LEU A 63 -20.75 -16.61 3.72
N MET A 64 -19.77 -15.93 4.27
CA MET A 64 -18.83 -16.41 5.28
C MET A 64 -18.56 -15.32 6.33
N PRO A 65 -19.52 -15.01 7.21
CA PRO A 65 -19.44 -13.87 8.13
C PRO A 65 -18.26 -13.95 9.13
N ASP A 66 -17.75 -15.13 9.40
CA ASP A 66 -16.62 -15.36 10.30
C ASP A 66 -15.26 -15.02 9.66
N VAL A 67 -15.18 -14.92 8.33
CA VAL A 67 -13.94 -14.52 7.64
C VAL A 67 -13.71 -13.02 7.83
N ALA A 68 -12.57 -12.66 8.41
CA ALA A 68 -12.21 -11.26 8.59
C ALA A 68 -11.75 -10.63 7.27
N VAL A 69 -12.24 -9.42 6.97
CA VAL A 69 -11.82 -8.63 5.80
C VAL A 69 -11.07 -7.41 6.30
N ILE A 70 -9.79 -7.31 5.94
CA ILE A 70 -8.88 -6.27 6.41
C ILE A 70 -8.50 -5.36 5.25
N GLY A 71 -8.82 -4.07 5.36
CA GLY A 71 -8.39 -3.06 4.42
C GLY A 71 -6.90 -2.74 4.59
N VAL A 72 -6.20 -2.50 3.48
CA VAL A 72 -4.79 -2.06 3.53
C VAL A 72 -4.63 -0.78 2.74
N GLU A 73 -4.10 0.26 3.38
CA GLU A 73 -3.82 1.55 2.79
C GLU A 73 -2.33 1.90 2.85
N HIS A 74 -1.87 2.70 1.89
CA HIS A 74 -0.56 3.32 2.01
C HIS A 74 -0.65 4.51 2.97
N GLU A 75 0.32 4.65 3.89
CA GLU A 75 0.31 5.68 4.95
C GLU A 75 0.15 7.12 4.42
N GLU A 76 0.70 7.40 3.23
CA GLU A 76 0.59 8.73 2.60
C GLU A 76 -0.74 8.95 1.85
N SER A 77 -1.64 7.95 1.79
CA SER A 77 -2.95 8.04 1.13
C SER A 77 -4.06 7.31 1.90
N ALA A 78 -3.93 7.22 3.24
CA ALA A 78 -4.84 6.52 4.13
C ALA A 78 -6.16 7.29 4.34
N CYS A 79 -6.94 7.46 3.28
CA CYS A 79 -8.17 8.25 3.32
C CYS A 79 -9.32 7.51 4.01
N LEU A 80 -9.37 6.19 3.97
CA LEU A 80 -10.38 5.40 4.68
C LEU A 80 -10.10 5.39 6.19
N ALA A 81 -8.85 5.18 6.61
CA ALA A 81 -8.47 5.22 8.01
C ALA A 81 -8.79 6.60 8.63
N ALA A 82 -8.49 7.69 7.91
CA ALA A 82 -8.85 9.04 8.33
C ALA A 82 -10.38 9.23 8.41
N ALA A 83 -11.13 8.70 7.46
CA ALA A 83 -12.59 8.78 7.45
C ALA A 83 -13.22 7.97 8.61
N LEU A 84 -12.69 6.77 8.90
CA LEU A 84 -13.14 5.97 10.04
C LEU A 84 -12.89 6.68 11.37
N ALA A 85 -11.73 7.31 11.53
CA ALA A 85 -11.42 8.10 12.73
C ALA A 85 -12.33 9.32 12.90
N ALA A 86 -12.75 9.95 11.79
CA ALA A 86 -13.66 11.11 11.79
C ALA A 86 -15.15 10.69 11.82
N ALA A 87 -15.48 9.41 11.60
CA ALA A 87 -16.81 8.87 11.38
C ALA A 87 -17.55 9.49 10.17
N GLU A 88 -16.81 10.09 9.24
CA GLU A 88 -17.32 10.66 7.99
C GLU A 88 -16.23 10.70 6.92
N PRO A 89 -16.54 10.69 5.62
CA PRO A 89 -15.57 10.84 4.57
C PRO A 89 -14.84 12.18 4.64
N VAL A 90 -13.52 12.15 4.81
CA VAL A 90 -12.66 13.34 4.86
C VAL A 90 -11.78 13.43 3.60
N THR A 91 -11.37 14.64 3.24
CA THR A 91 -10.45 14.86 2.13
C THR A 91 -9.06 15.15 2.65
N LEU A 92 -8.10 14.28 2.33
CA LEU A 92 -6.70 14.48 2.67
C LEU A 92 -6.13 15.71 1.94
N GLU A 93 -5.31 16.49 2.62
CA GLU A 93 -4.63 17.65 2.00
C GLU A 93 -3.66 17.21 0.89
N ARG A 94 -2.93 16.13 1.13
CA ARG A 94 -1.94 15.56 0.21
C ARG A 94 -2.09 14.05 0.16
N VAL A 95 -1.60 13.45 -0.93
CA VAL A 95 -1.42 12.00 -1.08
C VAL A 95 -0.06 11.73 -1.69
N GLY A 96 0.60 10.68 -1.25
CA GLY A 96 1.80 10.16 -1.88
C GLY A 96 1.48 9.48 -3.21
N LEU A 97 2.40 9.52 -4.14
CA LEU A 97 2.24 8.94 -5.48
C LEU A 97 3.03 7.63 -5.66
N PHE A 98 3.63 7.10 -4.59
CA PHE A 98 4.37 5.86 -4.69
C PHE A 98 3.47 4.68 -5.10
N ALA A 99 2.31 4.55 -4.50
CA ALA A 99 1.29 3.57 -4.83
C ALA A 99 0.13 4.26 -5.59
N GLU A 100 0.37 4.62 -6.84
CA GLU A 100 -0.52 5.47 -7.67
C GLU A 100 -1.95 4.93 -7.75
N GLY A 101 -2.14 3.62 -7.90
CA GLY A 101 -3.46 2.98 -8.02
C GLY A 101 -4.34 3.12 -6.77
N VAL A 102 -3.76 3.43 -5.61
CA VAL A 102 -4.48 3.70 -4.35
C VAL A 102 -4.31 5.15 -3.86
N ALA A 103 -3.69 6.03 -4.64
CA ALA A 103 -3.46 7.43 -4.28
C ALA A 103 -4.74 8.27 -4.39
N VAL A 104 -5.70 8.00 -3.54
CA VAL A 104 -7.03 8.66 -3.51
C VAL A 104 -7.11 9.58 -2.31
N ARG A 105 -7.55 10.82 -2.53
CA ARG A 105 -7.65 11.85 -1.47
C ARG A 105 -8.87 11.69 -0.56
N ARG A 106 -9.92 11.03 -1.04
CA ARG A 106 -11.19 10.89 -0.34
C ARG A 106 -11.85 9.57 -0.73
N VAL A 107 -12.24 8.80 0.24
CA VAL A 107 -13.09 7.62 0.06
C VAL A 107 -14.47 8.04 -0.45
N GLY A 108 -15.14 7.18 -1.22
CA GLY A 108 -16.52 7.46 -1.69
C GLY A 108 -17.54 7.40 -0.57
N GLU A 109 -18.71 7.98 -0.77
CA GLU A 109 -19.78 7.98 0.23
C GLU A 109 -20.34 6.57 0.46
N GLU A 110 -20.67 5.87 -0.62
CA GLU A 110 -21.21 4.51 -0.54
C GLU A 110 -20.12 3.51 -0.14
N THR A 111 -18.91 3.66 -0.66
CA THR A 111 -17.79 2.81 -0.26
C THR A 111 -17.41 3.00 1.21
N PHE A 112 -17.45 4.22 1.74
CA PHE A 112 -17.27 4.47 3.17
C PHE A 112 -18.33 3.81 4.02
N ARG A 113 -19.63 3.96 3.64
CA ARG A 113 -20.75 3.34 4.34
C ARG A 113 -20.58 1.82 4.45
N LEU A 114 -20.15 1.17 3.37
CA LEU A 114 -19.94 -0.27 3.33
C LEU A 114 -18.67 -0.68 4.09
N CYS A 115 -17.55 -0.02 3.85
CA CYS A 115 -16.28 -0.35 4.51
C CYS A 115 -16.37 -0.14 6.03
N SER A 116 -16.99 0.95 6.50
CA SER A 116 -17.15 1.21 7.93
C SER A 116 -18.03 0.18 8.65
N ALA A 117 -18.95 -0.46 7.93
CA ALA A 117 -19.84 -1.46 8.49
C ALA A 117 -19.29 -2.90 8.40
N LEU A 118 -18.42 -3.19 7.45
CA LEU A 118 -18.08 -4.56 7.05
C LEU A 118 -16.62 -4.94 7.14
N LEU A 119 -15.70 -3.96 7.16
CA LEU A 119 -14.29 -4.26 7.41
C LEU A 119 -14.05 -4.48 8.90
N ASP A 120 -13.25 -5.48 9.22
CA ASP A 120 -12.90 -5.81 10.60
C ASP A 120 -11.74 -4.95 11.10
N ASP A 121 -10.86 -4.53 10.18
CA ASP A 121 -9.70 -3.68 10.51
C ASP A 121 -9.18 -2.95 9.26
N VAL A 122 -8.34 -1.93 9.49
CA VAL A 122 -7.59 -1.23 8.44
C VAL A 122 -6.14 -1.08 8.87
N VAL A 123 -5.23 -1.60 8.07
CA VAL A 123 -3.78 -1.56 8.29
C VAL A 123 -3.15 -0.56 7.32
N THR A 124 -2.29 0.33 7.83
CA THR A 124 -1.48 1.20 6.99
C THR A 124 -0.06 0.67 6.83
N VAL A 125 0.52 0.82 5.64
CA VAL A 125 1.87 0.37 5.31
C VAL A 125 2.69 1.49 4.66
N SER A 126 4.01 1.43 4.85
CA SER A 126 4.95 2.37 4.26
C SER A 126 5.37 1.99 2.83
N SER A 127 6.08 2.90 2.16
CA SER A 127 6.70 2.62 0.87
C SER A 127 7.74 1.49 0.95
N ASP A 128 8.47 1.39 2.08
CA ASP A 128 9.50 0.37 2.27
C ASP A 128 8.87 -1.01 2.49
N GLU A 129 7.83 -1.11 3.33
CA GLU A 129 7.06 -2.34 3.53
C GLU A 129 6.42 -2.82 2.21
N THR A 130 5.90 -1.88 1.42
CA THR A 130 5.30 -2.18 0.11
C THR A 130 6.36 -2.65 -0.90
N SER A 131 7.54 -2.03 -0.92
CA SER A 131 8.65 -2.44 -1.80
C SER A 131 9.16 -3.84 -1.46
N ALA A 132 9.26 -4.17 -0.17
CA ALA A 132 9.58 -5.51 0.28
C ALA A 132 8.54 -6.53 -0.21
N ALA A 133 7.25 -6.21 -0.15
CA ALA A 133 6.19 -7.08 -0.67
C ALA A 133 6.26 -7.27 -2.20
N VAL A 134 6.61 -6.24 -2.98
CA VAL A 134 6.86 -6.38 -4.43
C VAL A 134 7.99 -7.37 -4.69
N ARG A 135 9.06 -7.28 -3.91
CA ARG A 135 10.20 -8.20 -4.01
C ARG A 135 9.79 -9.65 -3.70
N ASP A 136 9.07 -9.88 -2.59
CA ASP A 136 8.61 -11.22 -2.22
C ASP A 136 7.77 -11.84 -3.33
N LEU A 137 6.81 -11.08 -3.89
CA LEU A 137 5.99 -11.54 -5.01
C LEU A 137 6.83 -11.89 -6.25
N PHE A 138 7.88 -11.12 -6.52
CA PHE A 138 8.80 -11.44 -7.59
C PHE A 138 9.62 -12.71 -7.31
N GLU A 139 10.14 -12.86 -6.10
CA GLU A 139 10.97 -14.00 -5.72
C GLU A 139 10.17 -15.31 -5.69
N ASP A 140 8.95 -15.27 -5.15
CA ASP A 140 8.13 -16.45 -4.93
C ASP A 140 7.29 -16.83 -6.17
N LEU A 141 6.69 -15.85 -6.85
CA LEU A 141 5.74 -16.07 -7.93
C LEU A 141 6.27 -15.69 -9.32
N ARG A 142 7.42 -15.04 -9.41
CA ARG A 142 7.94 -14.40 -10.64
C ARG A 142 6.96 -13.39 -11.25
N ALA A 143 6.10 -12.81 -10.43
CA ALA A 143 5.20 -11.73 -10.81
C ALA A 143 5.79 -10.39 -10.36
N VAL A 144 5.68 -9.38 -11.23
CA VAL A 144 6.12 -8.00 -10.90
C VAL A 144 4.87 -7.13 -10.76
N PRO A 145 4.28 -7.04 -9.56
CA PRO A 145 3.16 -6.15 -9.33
C PRO A 145 3.63 -4.69 -9.27
N GLU A 146 2.71 -3.78 -9.51
CA GLU A 146 2.91 -2.39 -9.12
C GLU A 146 2.81 -2.23 -7.59
N PRO A 147 3.31 -1.12 -7.00
CA PRO A 147 3.21 -0.90 -5.55
C PRO A 147 1.78 -1.04 -5.02
N SER A 148 0.78 -0.45 -5.70
CA SER A 148 -0.64 -0.59 -5.33
C SER A 148 -1.11 -2.05 -5.34
N GLY A 149 -0.57 -2.86 -6.25
CA GLY A 149 -0.88 -4.29 -6.37
C GLY A 149 -0.30 -5.15 -5.25
N ALA A 150 0.81 -4.72 -4.66
CA ALA A 150 1.51 -5.46 -3.60
C ALA A 150 1.11 -5.04 -2.18
N ILE A 151 0.39 -3.92 -2.04
CA ILE A 151 0.11 -3.29 -0.74
C ILE A 151 -0.63 -4.24 0.22
N ALA A 152 -1.51 -5.11 -0.29
CA ALA A 152 -2.24 -6.06 0.52
C ALA A 152 -1.33 -7.12 1.15
N LEU A 153 -0.29 -7.58 0.44
CA LEU A 153 0.73 -8.47 1.00
C LEU A 153 1.56 -7.77 2.07
N ALA A 154 1.93 -6.50 1.86
CA ALA A 154 2.62 -5.71 2.87
C ALA A 154 1.80 -5.62 4.17
N GLY A 155 0.49 -5.33 4.06
CA GLY A 155 -0.44 -5.30 5.19
C GLY A 155 -0.58 -6.64 5.88
N LEU A 156 -0.67 -7.74 5.13
CA LEU A 156 -0.71 -9.10 5.65
C LEU A 156 0.56 -9.40 6.47
N LYS A 157 1.75 -9.15 5.91
CA LYS A 157 3.04 -9.34 6.63
C LYS A 157 3.08 -8.54 7.93
N LYS A 158 2.72 -7.27 7.87
CA LYS A 158 2.67 -6.39 9.04
C LYS A 158 1.70 -6.88 10.10
N TYR A 159 0.49 -7.28 9.69
CA TYR A 159 -0.53 -7.81 10.57
C TYR A 159 -0.06 -9.08 11.29
N VAL A 160 0.48 -10.04 10.53
CA VAL A 160 1.03 -11.31 11.07
C VAL A 160 2.13 -11.04 12.11
N ALA A 161 3.05 -10.13 11.81
CA ALA A 161 4.13 -9.76 12.73
C ALA A 161 3.59 -9.12 14.02
N ALA A 162 2.63 -8.19 13.91
CA ALA A 162 2.06 -7.47 15.04
C ALA A 162 1.23 -8.38 15.96
N HIS A 163 0.42 -9.28 15.39
CA HIS A 163 -0.50 -10.15 16.12
C HIS A 163 0.08 -11.53 16.44
N ARG A 164 1.27 -11.85 15.92
CA ARG A 164 1.91 -13.19 16.02
C ARG A 164 0.98 -14.30 15.54
N THR A 165 0.25 -14.02 14.46
CA THR A 165 -0.76 -14.92 13.90
C THR A 165 -0.11 -16.22 13.43
N THR A 166 -0.66 -17.36 13.87
CA THR A 166 -0.21 -18.70 13.47
C THR A 166 -1.39 -19.62 13.26
N GLY A 167 -1.27 -20.56 12.30
CA GLY A 167 -2.29 -21.59 12.07
C GLY A 167 -3.55 -21.09 11.33
N GLU A 168 -3.60 -19.82 10.92
CA GLU A 168 -4.69 -19.24 10.15
C GLU A 168 -4.40 -19.32 8.63
N ARG A 169 -5.45 -19.41 7.84
CA ARG A 169 -5.41 -19.38 6.36
C ARG A 169 -5.68 -17.95 5.91
N LEU A 170 -4.63 -17.31 5.42
CA LEU A 170 -4.64 -15.91 5.05
C LEU A 170 -4.58 -15.77 3.53
N ALA A 171 -5.34 -14.84 2.98
CA ALA A 171 -5.26 -14.48 1.57
C ALA A 171 -5.07 -12.96 1.42
N CYS A 172 -4.42 -12.54 0.34
CA CYS A 172 -4.34 -11.14 -0.05
C CYS A 172 -4.63 -10.96 -1.53
N VAL A 173 -5.20 -9.81 -1.89
CA VAL A 173 -5.52 -9.49 -3.29
C VAL A 173 -4.34 -8.80 -3.95
N LEU A 174 -3.76 -9.45 -4.96
CA LEU A 174 -2.79 -8.84 -5.87
C LEU A 174 -3.54 -8.10 -6.98
N SER A 175 -3.71 -6.79 -6.83
CA SER A 175 -4.72 -6.03 -7.59
C SER A 175 -4.23 -5.45 -8.92
N GLY A 176 -2.91 -5.40 -9.19
CA GLY A 176 -2.42 -4.81 -10.43
C GLY A 176 -0.92 -4.94 -10.65
N ALA A 177 -0.52 -4.71 -11.92
CA ALA A 177 0.86 -4.80 -12.37
C ALA A 177 1.22 -3.70 -13.41
N ASN A 178 0.56 -2.54 -13.35
CA ASN A 178 0.82 -1.42 -14.25
C ASN A 178 2.05 -0.62 -13.79
N LEU A 179 3.21 -1.25 -13.82
CA LEU A 179 4.47 -0.72 -13.33
C LEU A 179 5.32 -0.15 -14.45
N ASN A 180 5.85 1.07 -14.27
CA ASN A 180 6.86 1.64 -15.14
C ASN A 180 8.26 1.07 -14.84
N PHE A 181 9.04 0.75 -15.87
CA PHE A 181 10.37 0.15 -15.70
C PHE A 181 11.32 0.99 -14.81
N HIS A 182 11.21 2.32 -14.88
CA HIS A 182 12.01 3.21 -14.03
C HIS A 182 11.71 3.08 -12.52
N GLN A 183 10.50 2.68 -12.16
CA GLN A 183 10.12 2.47 -10.76
C GLN A 183 10.78 1.23 -10.14
N LEU A 184 11.19 0.24 -10.97
CA LEU A 184 11.82 -0.99 -10.48
C LEU A 184 13.11 -0.71 -9.71
N ARG A 185 13.93 0.25 -10.17
CA ARG A 185 15.15 0.62 -9.45
C ARG A 185 14.82 1.15 -8.04
N TYR A 186 13.88 2.08 -7.97
CA TYR A 186 13.46 2.69 -6.71
C TYR A 186 12.87 1.65 -5.74
N ILE A 187 12.04 0.74 -6.25
CA ILE A 187 11.46 -0.36 -5.47
C ILE A 187 12.56 -1.30 -4.97
N SER A 188 13.54 -1.65 -5.82
CA SER A 188 14.64 -2.52 -5.46
C SER A 188 15.47 -1.94 -4.30
N GLU A 189 15.84 -0.66 -4.40
CA GLU A 189 16.60 0.03 -3.34
C GLU A 189 15.81 0.08 -2.02
N ARG A 190 14.52 0.39 -2.07
CA ARG A 190 13.66 0.45 -0.88
C ARG A 190 13.33 -0.90 -0.28
N SER A 191 13.30 -1.96 -1.08
CA SER A 191 13.02 -3.31 -0.58
C SER A 191 14.07 -3.78 0.44
N GLU A 192 15.34 -3.42 0.25
CA GLU A 192 16.41 -3.74 1.20
C GLU A 192 16.21 -3.04 2.55
N ILE A 193 15.66 -1.82 2.53
CA ILE A 193 15.33 -1.06 3.75
C ILE A 193 14.11 -1.70 4.44
N GLY A 194 13.07 -2.04 3.69
CA GLY A 194 11.86 -2.69 4.19
C GLY A 194 12.12 -4.04 4.83
N GLU A 195 13.10 -4.78 4.32
CA GLU A 195 13.58 -6.05 4.90
C GLU A 195 14.63 -5.86 6.01
N GLN A 196 14.94 -4.61 6.39
CA GLN A 196 15.94 -4.26 7.41
C GLN A 196 17.37 -4.79 7.11
N ARG A 197 17.70 -4.94 5.82
CA ARG A 197 19.03 -5.37 5.38
C ARG A 197 19.96 -4.19 5.15
N GLU A 198 19.41 -3.02 4.83
CA GLU A 198 20.12 -1.77 4.65
C GLU A 198 19.52 -0.65 5.51
N ALA A 199 20.34 0.36 5.77
CA ALA A 199 19.91 1.58 6.44
C ALA A 199 20.47 2.80 5.70
N ILE A 200 19.65 3.84 5.55
CA ILE A 200 20.10 5.13 5.01
C ILE A 200 20.51 6.01 6.19
N LEU A 201 21.74 6.49 6.16
CA LEU A 201 22.28 7.39 7.19
C LEU A 201 22.54 8.77 6.59
N GLY A 202 21.93 9.80 7.14
CA GLY A 202 22.29 11.19 6.88
C GLY A 202 23.25 11.68 7.95
N VAL A 203 24.52 11.91 7.58
CA VAL A 203 25.55 12.32 8.52
C VAL A 203 26.16 13.66 8.10
N THR A 204 26.18 14.61 9.02
CA THR A 204 26.90 15.87 8.83
C THR A 204 28.29 15.77 9.49
N ILE A 205 29.33 15.97 8.70
CA ILE A 205 30.71 16.00 9.18
C ILE A 205 31.32 17.37 8.90
N PRO A 206 32.22 17.86 9.78
CA PRO A 206 32.96 19.11 9.51
C PRO A 206 33.85 18.97 8.27
N GLU A 207 33.95 20.04 7.47
CA GLU A 207 34.84 20.10 6.30
C GLU A 207 36.34 20.39 6.74
N VAL A 208 36.87 19.48 7.54
CA VAL A 208 38.24 19.57 8.07
C VAL A 208 39.01 18.30 7.69
N GLN A 209 40.28 18.46 7.38
CA GLN A 209 41.15 17.34 7.01
C GLN A 209 41.14 16.26 8.12
N GLY A 210 40.84 15.01 7.74
CA GLY A 210 40.79 13.86 8.64
C GLY A 210 39.41 13.47 9.15
N GLU A 211 38.40 14.36 9.11
CA GLU A 211 37.06 14.07 9.63
C GLU A 211 36.35 12.96 8.84
N PHE A 212 36.53 12.93 7.53
CA PHE A 212 35.98 11.82 6.72
C PHE A 212 36.61 10.47 7.11
N LEU A 213 37.89 10.43 7.41
CA LEU A 213 38.56 9.22 7.86
C LEU A 213 38.03 8.78 9.23
N SER A 214 37.79 9.74 10.12
CA SER A 214 37.16 9.51 11.43
C SER A 214 35.79 8.90 11.28
N PHE A 215 34.95 9.48 10.42
CA PHE A 215 33.63 8.94 10.10
C PHE A 215 33.71 7.51 9.52
N ALA A 216 34.60 7.27 8.53
CA ALA A 216 34.77 5.96 7.94
C ALA A 216 35.21 4.92 8.97
N SER A 217 36.03 5.33 9.95
CA SER A 217 36.49 4.47 11.04
C SER A 217 35.33 4.05 11.97
N VAL A 218 34.33 4.93 12.19
CA VAL A 218 33.13 4.61 12.98
C VAL A 218 32.26 3.57 12.28
N LEU A 219 32.17 3.60 10.94
CA LEU A 219 31.47 2.58 10.17
C LEU A 219 32.12 1.20 10.32
N GLY A 220 33.43 1.18 10.55
CA GLY A 220 34.18 -0.06 10.75
C GLY A 220 34.20 -0.94 9.50
N GLY A 221 33.94 -2.24 9.69
CA GLY A 221 33.93 -3.23 8.59
C GLY A 221 32.56 -3.39 7.90
N ARG A 222 31.60 -2.49 8.12
CA ARG A 222 30.28 -2.56 7.45
C ARG A 222 30.41 -2.19 5.99
N ALA A 223 29.75 -2.96 5.12
CA ALA A 223 29.69 -2.65 3.70
C ALA A 223 28.88 -1.36 3.48
N VAL A 224 29.38 -0.47 2.64
CA VAL A 224 28.66 0.71 2.16
C VAL A 224 28.28 0.43 0.71
N THR A 225 26.98 0.34 0.45
CA THR A 225 26.44 0.00 -0.87
C THR A 225 26.31 1.23 -1.76
N GLU A 226 25.97 2.38 -1.16
CA GLU A 226 25.94 3.67 -1.85
C GLU A 226 26.48 4.77 -0.93
N PHE A 227 27.23 5.71 -1.51
CA PHE A 227 27.77 6.85 -0.81
C PHE A 227 27.58 8.13 -1.63
N ASN A 228 26.85 9.09 -1.08
CA ASN A 228 26.65 10.40 -1.67
C ASN A 228 27.22 11.47 -0.74
N TYR A 229 28.16 12.27 -1.23
CA TYR A 229 28.77 13.35 -0.50
C TYR A 229 28.39 14.70 -1.10
N ARG A 230 27.97 15.63 -0.26
CA ARG A 230 27.62 16.99 -0.66
C ARG A 230 28.25 18.00 0.29
N VAL A 231 28.93 18.98 -0.27
CA VAL A 231 29.43 20.14 0.48
C VAL A 231 28.31 21.18 0.57
N SER A 232 28.02 21.66 1.76
CA SER A 232 27.07 22.76 1.94
C SER A 232 27.69 24.08 1.42
N ALA A 233 26.96 24.80 0.59
CA ALA A 233 27.43 26.11 0.08
C ALA A 233 27.63 27.17 1.18
N SER A 234 27.14 26.93 2.41
CA SER A 234 27.34 27.78 3.58
C SER A 234 28.64 27.51 4.34
N ALA A 235 29.42 26.49 3.95
CA ALA A 235 30.68 26.09 4.57
C ALA A 235 31.93 26.60 3.83
N ALA A 236 31.78 27.56 2.93
CA ALA A 236 32.93 28.27 2.37
C ALA A 236 33.48 29.25 3.39
N PRO A 237 34.82 29.27 3.64
CA PRO A 237 35.45 30.18 4.60
C PRO A 237 35.29 31.63 4.23
#